data_e39bba1aa9cea5d7ba4402c9ef442ee2
#
_entry.id   e39bba1aa9cea5d7ba4402c9ef442ee2
#
_cell.length_a   1.000
_cell.length_b   1.000
_cell.length_c   1.000
_cell.angle_alpha   90.00
_cell.angle_beta   90.00
_cell.angle_gamma   90.00
#
_symmetry.space_group_name_H-M   'P 1'
#
loop_
_entity.id
_entity.type
_entity.pdbx_description
1 polymer ?
#
loop_
_entity_poly.entity_id
_entity_poly.type
_entity_poly.pdbx_seq_one_letter_code
_entity_poly.pdbx_strand_id
1 'polypeptide(L)'
;AAAVNLRPGLALADARALVPGLESREVDPIAECRALDALADSCGRFTPWVASEGDVSGMCAGLWLDISGCGHLFGGEDALLEDLQAHLDRLGYAHRMAVADTPGAAWAVARFGGERRAHVKPDDQLKALAPLPVAGLRLAPATVEGLNRMGLRTFGELCGVARAPLAVRFGTGVLDRLDQALGRRSETITPHRPVPVCRARLSFAEPIAHRNGIDAVLDKLLETLCAQLAEAHEGARSVLLTGFRTDGTVAELRVGTGRPVSYPAHLARLFREKLDGFDPEYGIEVA
;
A
#
# COMPACT_ATOMS: atom_id res chain seq x y z
N ALA A 1 -11.93 21.35 -1.83
CA ALA A 1 -12.70 20.97 -3.04
C ALA A 1 -14.20 21.17 -2.83
N ALA A 2 -14.82 20.59 -1.79
CA ALA A 2 -16.27 20.70 -1.57
C ALA A 2 -16.74 22.16 -1.37
N ALA A 3 -15.98 23.00 -0.70
CA ALA A 3 -16.32 24.42 -0.46
C ALA A 3 -16.41 25.26 -1.75
N VAL A 4 -15.75 24.83 -2.83
CA VAL A 4 -15.73 25.51 -4.14
C VAL A 4 -16.46 24.71 -5.22
N ASN A 5 -17.29 23.76 -4.81
CA ASN A 5 -18.15 22.92 -5.68
C ASN A 5 -17.38 22.08 -6.73
N LEU A 6 -16.10 21.79 -6.49
CA LEU A 6 -15.33 20.86 -7.31
C LEU A 6 -15.74 19.42 -6.95
N ARG A 7 -16.11 18.63 -7.96
CA ARG A 7 -16.55 17.23 -7.82
C ARG A 7 -15.73 16.33 -8.75
N PRO A 8 -15.46 15.08 -8.35
CA PRO A 8 -14.91 14.09 -9.27
C PRO A 8 -15.76 13.97 -10.53
N GLY A 9 -15.11 13.84 -11.69
CA GLY A 9 -15.80 13.77 -12.99
C GLY A 9 -16.08 15.12 -13.64
N LEU A 10 -15.80 16.25 -12.99
CA LEU A 10 -15.90 17.56 -13.59
C LEU A 10 -14.81 17.75 -14.64
N ALA A 11 -15.16 18.28 -15.81
CA ALA A 11 -14.15 18.60 -16.83
C ALA A 11 -13.15 19.63 -16.29
N LEU A 12 -11.86 19.48 -16.64
CA LEU A 12 -10.81 20.36 -16.14
C LEU A 12 -11.04 21.84 -16.53
N ALA A 13 -11.62 22.07 -17.72
CA ALA A 13 -11.98 23.41 -18.15
C ALA A 13 -13.03 24.05 -17.23
N ASP A 14 -14.05 23.28 -16.85
CA ASP A 14 -15.11 23.75 -15.94
C ASP A 14 -14.58 23.94 -14.53
N ALA A 15 -13.68 23.05 -14.07
CA ALA A 15 -13.02 23.18 -12.78
C ALA A 15 -12.16 24.45 -12.70
N ARG A 16 -11.43 24.79 -13.77
CA ARG A 16 -10.64 26.02 -13.86
C ARG A 16 -11.49 27.28 -13.98
N ALA A 17 -12.67 27.18 -14.59
CA ALA A 17 -13.62 28.28 -14.62
C ALA A 17 -14.19 28.58 -13.22
N LEU A 18 -14.39 27.56 -12.39
CA LEU A 18 -14.83 27.71 -11.00
C LEU A 18 -13.71 28.19 -10.05
N VAL A 19 -12.48 27.77 -10.31
CA VAL A 19 -11.29 28.12 -9.51
C VAL A 19 -10.16 28.56 -10.45
N PRO A 20 -10.08 29.86 -10.77
CA PRO A 20 -8.94 30.40 -11.53
C PRO A 20 -7.64 30.16 -10.77
N GLY A 21 -6.66 29.54 -11.42
CA GLY A 21 -5.40 29.16 -10.77
C GLY A 21 -5.38 27.76 -10.17
N LEU A 22 -6.38 26.93 -10.47
CA LEU A 22 -6.37 25.50 -10.09
C LEU A 22 -5.17 24.80 -10.73
N GLU A 23 -4.24 24.36 -9.89
CA GLU A 23 -3.15 23.51 -10.32
C GLU A 23 -3.69 22.09 -10.63
N SER A 24 -3.26 21.55 -11.74
CA SER A 24 -3.61 20.19 -12.16
C SER A 24 -2.33 19.42 -12.48
N ARG A 25 -2.31 18.15 -12.10
CA ARG A 25 -1.24 17.19 -12.45
C ARG A 25 -1.87 15.98 -13.09
N GLU A 26 -1.20 15.42 -14.06
CA GLU A 26 -1.58 14.13 -14.61
C GLU A 26 -1.36 13.05 -13.56
N VAL A 27 -2.28 12.08 -13.54
CA VAL A 27 -2.17 10.89 -12.69
C VAL A 27 -1.04 10.02 -13.21
N ASP A 28 -0.16 9.56 -12.33
CA ASP A 28 0.83 8.51 -12.63
C ASP A 28 0.41 7.23 -11.88
N PRO A 29 -0.35 6.33 -12.51
CA PRO A 29 -0.85 5.12 -11.86
C PRO A 29 0.26 4.21 -11.36
N ILE A 30 1.42 4.21 -12.03
CA ILE A 30 2.56 3.37 -11.62
C ILE A 30 3.19 3.93 -10.34
N ALA A 31 3.37 5.24 -10.26
CA ALA A 31 3.89 5.87 -9.06
C ALA A 31 2.91 5.73 -7.89
N GLU A 32 1.61 5.85 -8.14
CA GLU A 32 0.57 5.66 -7.12
C GLU A 32 0.54 4.22 -6.59
N CYS A 33 0.60 3.21 -7.48
CA CYS A 33 0.69 1.81 -7.05
C CYS A 33 1.95 1.55 -6.21
N ARG A 34 3.10 2.06 -6.62
CA ARG A 34 4.35 1.93 -5.84
C ARG A 34 4.26 2.60 -4.48
N ALA A 35 3.64 3.77 -4.40
CA ALA A 35 3.43 4.46 -3.12
C ALA A 35 2.49 3.67 -2.20
N LEU A 36 1.44 3.06 -2.76
CA LEU A 36 0.52 2.22 -2.00
C LEU A 36 1.19 0.94 -1.51
N ASP A 37 2.03 0.30 -2.34
CA ASP A 37 2.80 -0.88 -1.94
C ASP A 37 3.81 -0.53 -0.84
N ALA A 38 4.52 0.60 -0.95
CA ALA A 38 5.43 1.06 0.10
C ALA A 38 4.68 1.38 1.41
N LEU A 39 3.46 1.90 1.30
CA LEU A 39 2.61 2.11 2.47
C LEU A 39 2.15 0.78 3.07
N ALA A 40 1.79 -0.22 2.26
CA ALA A 40 1.46 -1.56 2.70
C ALA A 40 2.63 -2.20 3.44
N ASP A 41 3.86 -2.10 2.89
CA ASP A 41 5.08 -2.58 3.55
C ASP A 41 5.27 -1.93 4.93
N SER A 42 5.07 -0.61 5.02
CA SER A 42 5.21 0.12 6.29
C SER A 42 4.17 -0.29 7.33
N CYS A 43 2.98 -0.72 6.88
CA CYS A 43 1.90 -1.22 7.72
C CYS A 43 2.12 -2.67 8.18
N GLY A 44 3.08 -3.39 7.61
CA GLY A 44 3.47 -4.75 8.01
C GLY A 44 3.90 -4.88 9.48
N ARG A 45 4.23 -3.77 10.13
CA ARG A 45 4.51 -3.72 11.59
C ARG A 45 3.27 -3.98 12.46
N PHE A 46 2.06 -3.77 11.94
CA PHE A 46 0.80 -3.94 12.68
C PHE A 46 0.22 -5.33 12.50
N THR A 47 0.41 -5.92 11.33
CA THR A 47 -0.03 -7.28 10.98
C THR A 47 0.75 -7.77 9.78
N PRO A 48 1.05 -9.09 9.70
CA PRO A 48 1.65 -9.68 8.51
C PRO A 48 0.68 -9.78 7.32
N TRP A 49 -0.61 -9.53 7.54
CA TRP A 49 -1.67 -9.64 6.55
C TRP A 49 -2.14 -8.26 6.10
N VAL A 50 -1.33 -7.60 5.28
CA VAL A 50 -1.67 -6.33 4.65
C VAL A 50 -1.89 -6.58 3.17
N ALA A 51 -2.96 -6.03 2.62
CA ALA A 51 -3.21 -6.03 1.17
C ALA A 51 -3.49 -4.63 0.68
N SER A 52 -2.98 -4.29 -0.50
CA SER A 52 -3.33 -3.06 -1.19
C SER A 52 -4.59 -3.28 -2.02
N GLU A 53 -5.54 -2.36 -1.94
CA GLU A 53 -6.66 -2.24 -2.87
C GLU A 53 -6.32 -1.13 -3.85
N GLY A 54 -5.62 -1.49 -4.93
CA GLY A 54 -5.33 -0.59 -6.02
C GLY A 54 -6.26 -0.87 -7.19
N ASP A 55 -7.14 0.07 -7.53
CA ASP A 55 -7.75 0.08 -8.84
C ASP A 55 -6.89 0.96 -9.76
N VAL A 56 -6.47 0.40 -10.90
CA VAL A 56 -5.72 1.10 -11.96
C VAL A 56 -6.51 2.31 -12.50
N SER A 57 -7.81 2.41 -12.19
CA SER A 57 -8.66 3.55 -12.51
C SER A 57 -8.48 4.76 -11.59
N GLY A 58 -7.64 4.66 -10.55
CA GLY A 58 -7.22 5.80 -9.73
C GLY A 58 -8.27 6.36 -8.76
N MET A 59 -9.44 5.73 -8.63
CA MET A 59 -10.53 6.31 -7.85
C MET A 59 -10.64 5.80 -6.41
N CYS A 60 -9.99 4.70 -6.05
CA CYS A 60 -10.10 4.11 -4.73
C CYS A 60 -8.83 3.37 -4.32
N ALA A 61 -7.90 4.09 -3.72
CA ALA A 61 -6.76 3.47 -3.06
C ALA A 61 -7.08 3.19 -1.59
N GLY A 62 -6.74 2.02 -1.10
CA GLY A 62 -6.91 1.63 0.29
C GLY A 62 -6.00 0.48 0.67
N LEU A 63 -5.89 0.25 1.97
CA LEU A 63 -5.21 -0.90 2.52
C LEU A 63 -6.19 -1.74 3.34
N TRP A 64 -6.03 -3.03 3.22
CA TRP A 64 -6.65 -4.02 4.07
C TRP A 64 -5.63 -4.52 5.07
N LEU A 65 -5.98 -4.54 6.33
CA LEU A 65 -5.18 -5.10 7.40
C LEU A 65 -6.03 -6.14 8.12
N ASP A 66 -5.65 -7.41 8.04
CA ASP A 66 -6.25 -8.42 8.92
C ASP A 66 -5.51 -8.38 10.25
N ILE A 67 -6.15 -7.80 11.25
CA ILE A 67 -5.60 -7.64 12.59
C ILE A 67 -6.01 -8.76 13.55
N SER A 68 -6.64 -9.82 13.02
CA SER A 68 -7.05 -10.98 13.82
C SER A 68 -5.86 -11.53 14.61
N GLY A 69 -6.01 -11.58 15.93
CA GLY A 69 -4.94 -12.02 16.83
C GLY A 69 -3.79 -11.04 17.07
N CYS A 70 -3.78 -9.84 16.44
CA CYS A 70 -2.69 -8.86 16.63
C CYS A 70 -2.98 -7.84 17.74
N GLY A 71 -4.24 -7.60 18.09
CA GLY A 71 -4.62 -6.56 19.05
C GLY A 71 -3.92 -6.65 20.40
N HIS A 72 -3.64 -7.87 20.90
CA HIS A 72 -2.97 -8.06 22.18
C HIS A 72 -1.53 -7.51 22.22
N LEU A 73 -0.86 -7.38 21.08
CA LEU A 73 0.50 -6.84 20.96
C LEU A 73 0.53 -5.31 21.16
N PHE A 74 -0.62 -4.66 21.04
CA PHE A 74 -0.76 -3.20 21.15
C PHE A 74 -1.58 -2.76 22.38
N GLY A 75 -2.09 -3.72 23.19
CA GLY A 75 -2.97 -3.41 24.31
C GLY A 75 -4.46 -3.34 23.94
N GLY A 76 -4.82 -3.89 22.77
CA GLY A 76 -6.20 -3.95 22.27
C GLY A 76 -6.32 -3.36 20.84
N GLU A 77 -7.48 -3.58 20.23
CA GLU A 77 -7.73 -3.08 18.87
C GLU A 77 -7.82 -1.55 18.80
N ASP A 78 -8.36 -0.91 19.84
CA ASP A 78 -8.42 0.56 19.90
C ASP A 78 -7.02 1.18 19.98
N ALA A 79 -6.13 0.61 20.78
CA ALA A 79 -4.74 1.06 20.89
C ALA A 79 -3.97 0.81 19.57
N LEU A 80 -4.22 -0.32 18.91
CA LEU A 80 -3.66 -0.60 17.59
C LEU A 80 -4.10 0.46 16.57
N LEU A 81 -5.40 0.82 16.57
CA LEU A 81 -5.94 1.86 15.69
C LEU A 81 -5.32 3.24 15.99
N GLU A 82 -5.04 3.55 17.25
CA GLU A 82 -4.36 4.79 17.63
C GLU A 82 -2.94 4.85 17.09
N ASP A 83 -2.18 3.78 17.26
CA ASP A 83 -0.82 3.66 16.76
C ASP A 83 -0.77 3.71 15.22
N LEU A 84 -1.72 3.04 14.54
CA LEU A 84 -1.85 3.07 13.09
C LEU A 84 -2.17 4.50 12.60
N GLN A 85 -3.11 5.18 13.28
CA GLN A 85 -3.44 6.56 12.97
C GLN A 85 -2.20 7.47 13.09
N ALA A 86 -1.48 7.39 14.21
CA ALA A 86 -0.28 8.16 14.44
C ALA A 86 0.82 7.86 13.40
N HIS A 87 0.92 6.61 12.94
CA HIS A 87 1.83 6.21 11.88
C HIS A 87 1.48 6.87 10.54
N LEU A 88 0.23 6.80 10.12
CA LEU A 88 -0.24 7.39 8.87
C LEU A 88 -0.18 8.93 8.88
N ASP A 89 -0.46 9.55 10.03
CA ASP A 89 -0.32 11.00 10.22
C ASP A 89 1.12 11.46 10.08
N ARG A 90 2.11 10.72 10.63
CA ARG A 90 3.53 11.02 10.45
C ARG A 90 4.00 10.91 9.00
N LEU A 91 3.41 9.99 8.25
CA LEU A 91 3.69 9.84 6.82
C LEU A 91 2.96 10.90 5.96
N GLY A 92 2.10 11.73 6.56
CA GLY A 92 1.39 12.81 5.88
C GLY A 92 0.17 12.36 5.06
N TYR A 93 -0.32 11.12 5.25
CA TYR A 93 -1.48 10.63 4.52
C TYR A 93 -2.79 11.11 5.15
N ALA A 94 -3.64 11.76 4.36
CA ALA A 94 -5.03 11.95 4.72
C ALA A 94 -5.77 10.61 4.60
N HIS A 95 -6.29 10.09 5.71
CA HIS A 95 -6.87 8.75 5.76
C HIS A 95 -8.15 8.68 6.58
N ARG A 96 -8.90 7.62 6.38
CA ARG A 96 -10.01 7.17 7.22
C ARG A 96 -9.84 5.67 7.44
N MET A 97 -10.16 5.19 8.63
CA MET A 97 -10.00 3.78 8.99
C MET A 97 -11.20 3.25 9.76
N ALA A 98 -11.45 1.98 9.61
CA ALA A 98 -12.46 1.28 10.41
C ALA A 98 -12.02 -0.15 10.68
N VAL A 99 -12.36 -0.66 11.86
CA VAL A 99 -12.30 -2.08 12.22
C VAL A 99 -13.72 -2.64 12.27
N ALA A 100 -13.93 -3.80 11.72
CA ALA A 100 -15.15 -4.58 11.78
C ALA A 100 -14.84 -6.06 11.55
N ASP A 101 -15.80 -6.96 11.84
CA ASP A 101 -15.61 -8.39 11.69
C ASP A 101 -15.45 -8.88 10.26
N THR A 102 -15.82 -8.05 9.29
CA THR A 102 -15.70 -8.41 7.87
C THR A 102 -15.02 -7.31 7.08
N PRO A 103 -14.24 -7.68 6.03
CA PRO A 103 -13.64 -6.69 5.13
C PRO A 103 -14.70 -5.76 4.52
N GLY A 104 -15.83 -6.31 4.09
CA GLY A 104 -16.91 -5.52 3.49
C GLY A 104 -17.48 -4.48 4.44
N ALA A 105 -17.66 -4.81 5.72
CA ALA A 105 -18.13 -3.85 6.73
C ALA A 105 -17.07 -2.79 7.03
N ALA A 106 -15.83 -3.18 7.27
CA ALA A 106 -14.74 -2.26 7.55
C ALA A 106 -14.60 -1.23 6.41
N TRP A 107 -14.62 -1.70 5.15
CA TRP A 107 -14.53 -0.83 3.98
C TRP A 107 -15.68 0.18 3.88
N ALA A 108 -16.92 -0.30 4.06
CA ALA A 108 -18.10 0.55 3.98
C ALA A 108 -18.09 1.64 5.06
N VAL A 109 -17.72 1.28 6.29
CA VAL A 109 -17.65 2.20 7.43
C VAL A 109 -16.51 3.20 7.25
N ALA A 110 -15.33 2.76 6.85
CA ALA A 110 -14.19 3.67 6.61
C ALA A 110 -14.51 4.70 5.51
N ARG A 111 -15.24 4.31 4.47
CA ARG A 111 -15.50 5.15 3.31
C ARG A 111 -16.71 6.05 3.47
N PHE A 112 -17.79 5.54 4.06
CA PHE A 112 -19.09 6.21 4.12
C PHE A 112 -19.56 6.53 5.54
N GLY A 113 -18.91 6.01 6.57
CA GLY A 113 -19.15 6.40 7.96
C GLY A 113 -18.79 7.86 8.22
N GLY A 114 -19.30 8.44 9.30
CA GLY A 114 -19.07 9.84 9.68
C GLY A 114 -17.70 10.10 10.29
N GLU A 115 -17.09 9.10 10.91
CA GLU A 115 -15.90 9.24 11.74
C GLU A 115 -14.61 9.01 10.94
N ARG A 116 -13.52 9.65 11.39
CA ARG A 116 -12.19 9.41 10.81
C ARG A 116 -11.62 8.03 11.22
N ARG A 117 -11.98 7.58 12.43
CA ARG A 117 -11.64 6.30 13.01
C ARG A 117 -12.89 5.68 13.61
N ALA A 118 -13.23 4.47 13.19
CA ALA A 118 -14.40 3.74 13.68
C ALA A 118 -14.01 2.32 14.12
N HIS A 119 -14.59 1.88 15.22
CA HIS A 119 -14.50 0.49 15.68
C HIS A 119 -15.92 -0.06 15.80
N VAL A 120 -16.28 -0.96 14.90
CA VAL A 120 -17.60 -1.60 14.86
C VAL A 120 -17.50 -2.92 15.59
N LYS A 121 -18.20 -3.04 16.71
CA LYS A 121 -18.27 -4.29 17.45
C LYS A 121 -19.11 -5.34 16.71
N PRO A 122 -18.87 -6.65 16.92
CA PRO A 122 -19.59 -7.72 16.24
C PRO A 122 -21.09 -7.56 16.25
N ASP A 123 -21.68 -7.30 17.42
CA ASP A 123 -23.14 -7.18 17.60
C ASP A 123 -23.74 -5.89 16.96
N ASP A 124 -22.94 -4.88 16.69
CA ASP A 124 -23.35 -3.61 16.11
C ASP A 124 -23.17 -3.53 14.58
N GLN A 125 -22.62 -4.57 13.94
CA GLN A 125 -22.25 -4.51 12.52
C GLN A 125 -23.43 -4.18 11.60
N LEU A 126 -24.57 -4.84 11.76
CA LEU A 126 -25.77 -4.56 10.97
C LEU A 126 -26.28 -3.13 11.22
N LYS A 127 -26.26 -2.68 12.46
CA LYS A 127 -26.68 -1.33 12.85
C LYS A 127 -25.76 -0.25 12.25
N ALA A 128 -24.46 -0.51 12.24
CA ALA A 128 -23.47 0.38 11.63
C ALA A 128 -23.61 0.45 10.10
N LEU A 129 -23.93 -0.66 9.46
CA LEU A 129 -24.07 -0.74 8.00
C LEU A 129 -25.41 -0.22 7.49
N ALA A 130 -26.51 -0.41 8.22
CA ALA A 130 -27.87 -0.12 7.75
C ALA A 130 -28.04 1.28 7.14
N PRO A 131 -27.52 2.38 7.72
CA PRO A 131 -27.68 3.73 7.17
C PRO A 131 -26.72 4.02 6.00
N LEU A 132 -25.70 3.19 5.77
CA LEU A 132 -24.68 3.45 4.76
C LEU A 132 -25.22 3.21 3.34
N PRO A 133 -24.71 3.95 2.34
CA PRO A 133 -25.16 3.81 0.96
C PRO A 133 -24.75 2.46 0.35
N VAL A 134 -25.57 1.94 -0.58
CA VAL A 134 -25.28 0.68 -1.30
C VAL A 134 -23.95 0.71 -2.09
N ALA A 135 -23.41 1.88 -2.37
CA ALA A 135 -22.06 2.04 -2.91
C ALA A 135 -21.00 1.42 -2.00
N GLY A 136 -21.26 1.30 -0.69
CA GLY A 136 -20.43 0.60 0.27
C GLY A 136 -20.28 -0.92 0.03
N LEU A 137 -21.08 -1.51 -0.86
CA LEU A 137 -20.96 -2.91 -1.28
C LEU A 137 -19.89 -3.15 -2.34
N ARG A 138 -19.16 -2.11 -2.79
CA ARG A 138 -18.13 -2.26 -3.84
C ARG A 138 -18.67 -2.87 -5.14
N LEU A 139 -19.90 -2.49 -5.50
CA LEU A 139 -20.56 -2.91 -6.73
C LEU A 139 -20.14 -2.02 -7.91
N ALA A 140 -20.29 -2.53 -9.12
CA ALA A 140 -20.10 -1.72 -10.31
C ALA A 140 -20.99 -0.47 -10.29
N PRO A 141 -20.52 0.70 -10.77
CA PRO A 141 -21.27 1.96 -10.72
C PRO A 141 -22.68 1.85 -11.35
N ALA A 142 -22.81 1.14 -12.48
CA ALA A 142 -24.09 0.91 -13.11
C ALA A 142 -25.09 0.12 -12.23
N THR A 143 -24.60 -0.83 -11.44
CA THR A 143 -25.41 -1.60 -10.49
C THR A 143 -25.89 -0.70 -9.33
N VAL A 144 -24.98 0.12 -8.78
CA VAL A 144 -25.31 1.09 -7.72
C VAL A 144 -26.36 2.07 -8.21
N GLU A 145 -26.23 2.59 -9.42
CA GLU A 145 -27.20 3.49 -10.05
C GLU A 145 -28.55 2.80 -10.28
N GLY A 146 -28.53 1.54 -10.73
CA GLY A 146 -29.72 0.72 -10.89
C GLY A 146 -30.48 0.51 -9.57
N LEU A 147 -29.79 0.20 -8.49
CA LEU A 147 -30.35 0.07 -7.15
C LEU A 147 -30.96 1.40 -6.67
N ASN A 148 -30.23 2.51 -6.82
CA ASN A 148 -30.68 3.84 -6.44
C ASN A 148 -31.96 4.27 -7.18
N ARG A 149 -32.07 3.94 -8.47
CA ARG A 149 -33.29 4.19 -9.27
C ARG A 149 -34.51 3.40 -8.79
N MET A 150 -34.29 2.28 -8.13
CA MET A 150 -35.34 1.48 -7.48
C MET A 150 -35.68 1.93 -6.06
N GLY A 151 -35.03 2.97 -5.55
CA GLY A 151 -35.20 3.44 -4.18
C GLY A 151 -34.38 2.66 -3.15
N LEU A 152 -33.53 1.70 -3.58
CA LEU A 152 -32.64 0.92 -2.70
C LEU A 152 -31.31 1.65 -2.57
N ARG A 153 -31.24 2.59 -1.64
CA ARG A 153 -30.11 3.51 -1.49
C ARG A 153 -29.15 3.11 -0.38
N THR A 154 -29.68 2.37 0.61
CA THR A 154 -28.93 1.99 1.80
C THR A 154 -28.86 0.47 1.98
N PHE A 155 -27.91 0.01 2.81
CA PHE A 155 -27.82 -1.41 3.20
C PHE A 155 -29.12 -1.87 3.87
N GLY A 156 -29.70 -1.04 4.75
CA GLY A 156 -30.94 -1.39 5.45
C GLY A 156 -32.11 -1.63 4.49
N GLU A 157 -32.31 -0.74 3.51
CA GLU A 157 -33.32 -0.90 2.47
C GLU A 157 -33.08 -2.17 1.65
N LEU A 158 -31.81 -2.44 1.26
CA LEU A 158 -31.47 -3.62 0.50
C LEU A 158 -31.69 -4.93 1.29
N CYS A 159 -31.41 -4.94 2.60
CA CYS A 159 -31.67 -6.07 3.47
C CYS A 159 -33.17 -6.40 3.59
N GLY A 160 -34.04 -5.42 3.43
CA GLY A 160 -35.50 -5.58 3.50
C GLY A 160 -36.15 -6.18 2.25
N VAL A 161 -35.40 -6.33 1.14
CA VAL A 161 -35.93 -6.81 -0.14
C VAL A 161 -35.73 -8.33 -0.30
N ALA A 162 -36.71 -9.00 -0.92
CA ALA A 162 -36.58 -10.41 -1.26
C ALA A 162 -35.39 -10.67 -2.19
N ARG A 163 -34.62 -11.70 -1.89
CA ARG A 163 -33.32 -11.98 -2.57
C ARG A 163 -33.50 -12.39 -4.03
N ALA A 164 -34.52 -13.20 -4.35
CA ALA A 164 -34.71 -13.75 -5.68
C ALA A 164 -34.92 -12.67 -6.76
N PRO A 165 -35.78 -11.65 -6.57
CA PRO A 165 -35.92 -10.55 -7.52
C PRO A 165 -34.64 -9.74 -7.72
N LEU A 166 -33.85 -9.54 -6.65
CA LEU A 166 -32.55 -8.87 -6.74
C LEU A 166 -31.56 -9.67 -7.59
N ALA A 167 -31.47 -10.97 -7.38
CA ALA A 167 -30.59 -11.86 -8.16
C ALA A 167 -30.97 -11.89 -9.64
N VAL A 168 -32.25 -11.94 -9.96
CA VAL A 168 -32.74 -11.95 -11.35
C VAL A 168 -32.37 -10.65 -12.06
N ARG A 169 -32.48 -9.50 -11.39
CA ARG A 169 -32.30 -8.19 -12.00
C ARG A 169 -30.84 -7.71 -12.04
N PHE A 170 -30.07 -7.98 -10.99
CA PHE A 170 -28.71 -7.43 -10.82
C PHE A 170 -27.64 -8.52 -10.77
N GLY A 171 -28.02 -9.79 -10.90
CA GLY A 171 -27.11 -10.92 -10.71
C GLY A 171 -26.88 -11.25 -9.25
N THR A 172 -26.22 -12.39 -9.02
CA THR A 172 -25.91 -12.88 -7.66
C THR A 172 -24.86 -12.05 -6.94
N GLY A 173 -24.04 -11.30 -7.69
CA GLY A 173 -22.94 -10.49 -7.13
C GLY A 173 -23.39 -9.48 -6.07
N VAL A 174 -24.59 -8.91 -6.21
CA VAL A 174 -25.14 -7.99 -5.19
C VAL A 174 -25.38 -8.73 -3.87
N LEU A 175 -25.94 -9.95 -3.94
CA LEU A 175 -26.20 -10.77 -2.77
C LEU A 175 -24.91 -11.29 -2.15
N ASP A 176 -23.93 -11.66 -2.98
CA ASP A 176 -22.62 -12.11 -2.52
C ASP A 176 -21.91 -11.03 -1.72
N ARG A 177 -21.87 -9.79 -2.24
CA ARG A 177 -21.28 -8.65 -1.54
C ARG A 177 -22.01 -8.28 -0.27
N LEU A 178 -23.36 -8.34 -0.29
CA LEU A 178 -24.16 -8.12 0.91
C LEU A 178 -23.88 -9.19 1.98
N ASP A 179 -23.82 -10.46 1.59
CA ASP A 179 -23.51 -11.56 2.51
C ASP A 179 -22.10 -11.48 3.06
N GLN A 180 -21.13 -11.06 2.26
CA GLN A 180 -19.76 -10.79 2.70
C GLN A 180 -19.71 -9.64 3.73
N ALA A 181 -20.40 -8.55 3.45
CA ALA A 181 -20.46 -7.43 4.39
C ALA A 181 -21.16 -7.78 5.70
N LEU A 182 -22.14 -8.70 5.67
CA LEU A 182 -22.89 -9.16 6.85
C LEU A 182 -22.26 -10.38 7.56
N GLY A 183 -21.12 -10.89 7.07
CA GLY A 183 -20.47 -12.05 7.66
C GLY A 183 -21.13 -13.42 7.37
N ARG A 184 -22.10 -13.44 6.47
CA ARG A 184 -22.78 -14.69 6.06
C ARG A 184 -21.99 -15.48 5.04
N ARG A 185 -21.03 -14.85 4.38
CA ARG A 185 -20.10 -15.45 3.43
C ARG A 185 -18.71 -14.89 3.68
N SER A 186 -17.71 -15.77 3.68
CA SER A 186 -16.30 -15.35 3.84
C SER A 186 -15.82 -14.52 2.66
N GLU A 187 -14.95 -13.58 2.94
CA GLU A 187 -14.20 -12.82 1.96
C GLU A 187 -12.71 -12.95 2.30
N THR A 188 -11.92 -13.43 1.33
CA THR A 188 -10.48 -13.59 1.52
C THR A 188 -9.74 -12.32 1.10
N ILE A 189 -8.82 -11.88 1.94
CA ILE A 189 -7.84 -10.83 1.61
C ILE A 189 -6.56 -11.55 1.17
N THR A 190 -6.04 -11.22 -0.01
CA THR A 190 -4.76 -11.75 -0.47
C THR A 190 -3.66 -10.83 0.04
N PRO A 191 -2.79 -11.29 0.96
CA PRO A 191 -1.78 -10.42 1.53
C PRO A 191 -0.75 -10.00 0.49
N HIS A 192 -0.37 -8.73 0.55
CA HIS A 192 0.83 -8.23 -0.10
C HIS A 192 2.04 -8.90 0.52
N ARG A 193 2.88 -9.49 -0.31
CA ARG A 193 4.15 -10.08 0.13
C ARG A 193 5.25 -9.18 -0.39
N PRO A 194 5.86 -8.36 0.48
CA PRO A 194 7.00 -7.56 0.06
C PRO A 194 8.09 -8.50 -0.46
N VAL A 195 8.67 -8.14 -1.60
CA VAL A 195 9.85 -8.85 -2.10
C VAL A 195 10.96 -8.66 -1.07
N PRO A 196 11.52 -9.73 -0.47
CA PRO A 196 12.61 -9.59 0.46
C PRO A 196 13.73 -8.77 -0.17
N VAL A 197 14.10 -7.66 0.46
CA VAL A 197 15.23 -6.87 -0.01
C VAL A 197 16.49 -7.59 0.45
N CYS A 198 17.11 -8.36 -0.46
CA CYS A 198 18.43 -8.93 -0.21
C CYS A 198 19.42 -7.79 0.00
N ARG A 199 20.08 -7.78 1.17
CA ARG A 199 20.96 -6.69 1.58
C ARG A 199 22.18 -7.24 2.31
N ALA A 200 23.35 -6.76 1.91
CA ALA A 200 24.58 -6.93 2.67
C ALA A 200 25.03 -5.56 3.20
N ARG A 201 25.64 -5.54 4.38
CA ARG A 201 26.15 -4.31 4.99
C ARG A 201 27.45 -4.60 5.72
N LEU A 202 28.40 -3.67 5.57
CA LEU A 202 29.67 -3.66 6.31
C LEU A 202 29.85 -2.28 6.95
N SER A 203 30.32 -2.26 8.20
CA SER A 203 30.70 -1.04 8.92
C SER A 203 32.21 -1.11 9.19
N PHE A 204 32.87 0.03 9.11
CA PHE A 204 34.32 0.11 9.22
C PHE A 204 34.72 0.92 10.44
N ALA A 205 35.75 0.45 11.18
CA ALA A 205 36.29 1.19 12.31
C ALA A 205 37.06 2.45 11.86
N GLU A 206 37.67 2.39 10.68
CA GLU A 206 38.32 3.52 10.02
C GLU A 206 37.67 3.75 8.64
N PRO A 207 37.37 5.01 8.28
CA PRO A 207 36.73 5.32 7.01
C PRO A 207 37.58 4.90 5.80
N ILE A 208 36.97 4.34 4.79
CA ILE A 208 37.64 3.87 3.58
C ILE A 208 37.53 4.93 2.48
N ALA A 209 38.67 5.53 2.13
CA ALA A 209 38.76 6.56 1.07
C ALA A 209 39.47 6.04 -0.19
N HIS A 210 40.17 4.91 -0.12
CA HIS A 210 41.00 4.43 -1.21
C HIS A 210 40.27 3.42 -2.10
N ARG A 211 40.48 3.51 -3.42
CA ARG A 211 39.89 2.65 -4.44
C ARG A 211 40.04 1.16 -4.10
N ASN A 212 41.23 0.71 -3.76
CA ASN A 212 41.49 -0.70 -3.44
C ASN A 212 40.66 -1.19 -2.22
N GLY A 213 40.44 -0.33 -1.23
CA GLY A 213 39.56 -0.61 -0.09
C GLY A 213 38.10 -0.78 -0.52
N ILE A 214 37.62 0.12 -1.36
CA ILE A 214 36.26 0.07 -1.89
C ILE A 214 36.06 -1.20 -2.75
N ASP A 215 37.03 -1.58 -3.59
CA ASP A 215 36.97 -2.80 -4.37
C ASP A 215 36.89 -4.06 -3.49
N ALA A 216 37.66 -4.12 -2.41
CA ALA A 216 37.63 -5.24 -1.47
C ALA A 216 36.32 -5.33 -0.70
N VAL A 217 35.76 -4.18 -0.29
CA VAL A 217 34.46 -4.08 0.36
C VAL A 217 33.34 -4.51 -0.59
N LEU A 218 33.38 -4.03 -1.83
CA LEU A 218 32.41 -4.40 -2.87
C LEU A 218 32.40 -5.91 -3.09
N ASP A 219 33.57 -6.54 -3.22
CA ASP A 219 33.67 -7.99 -3.42
C ASP A 219 33.02 -8.73 -2.24
N LYS A 220 33.29 -8.30 -0.99
CA LYS A 220 32.74 -8.92 0.20
C LYS A 220 31.23 -8.76 0.33
N LEU A 221 30.73 -7.56 0.03
CA LEU A 221 29.28 -7.29 0.00
C LEU A 221 28.59 -8.14 -1.06
N LEU A 222 29.17 -8.25 -2.25
CA LEU A 222 28.59 -9.05 -3.34
C LEU A 222 28.63 -10.55 -3.06
N GLU A 223 29.69 -11.07 -2.41
CA GLU A 223 29.71 -12.45 -1.94
C GLU A 223 28.54 -12.74 -1.00
N THR A 224 28.35 -11.86 0.01
CA THR A 224 27.26 -12.01 0.99
C THR A 224 25.90 -11.90 0.33
N LEU A 225 25.70 -10.90 -0.53
CA LEU A 225 24.43 -10.68 -1.24
C LEU A 225 24.07 -11.84 -2.16
N CYS A 226 25.05 -12.33 -2.95
CA CYS A 226 24.83 -13.44 -3.87
C CYS A 226 24.58 -14.77 -3.15
N ALA A 227 25.16 -14.98 -1.97
CA ALA A 227 24.86 -16.13 -1.14
C ALA A 227 23.39 -16.11 -0.67
N GLN A 228 22.88 -14.95 -0.21
CA GLN A 228 21.46 -14.77 0.14
C GLN A 228 20.53 -15.02 -1.07
N LEU A 229 20.88 -14.48 -2.24
CA LEU A 229 20.11 -14.69 -3.46
C LEU A 229 20.09 -16.17 -3.88
N ALA A 230 21.21 -16.87 -3.76
CA ALA A 230 21.30 -18.28 -4.09
C ALA A 230 20.45 -19.14 -3.13
N GLU A 231 20.48 -18.84 -1.83
CA GLU A 231 19.64 -19.51 -0.82
C GLU A 231 18.14 -19.29 -1.08
N ALA A 232 17.76 -18.08 -1.51
CA ALA A 232 16.39 -17.75 -1.90
C ALA A 232 16.00 -18.27 -3.30
N HIS A 233 16.92 -18.89 -4.06
CA HIS A 233 16.73 -19.27 -5.47
C HIS A 233 16.35 -18.09 -6.37
N GLU A 234 16.88 -16.90 -6.07
CA GLU A 234 16.60 -15.65 -6.77
C GLU A 234 17.84 -15.11 -7.51
N GLY A 235 17.62 -14.07 -8.33
CA GLY A 235 18.67 -13.34 -9.01
C GLY A 235 18.38 -11.86 -9.09
N ALA A 236 19.39 -11.03 -8.89
CA ALA A 236 19.28 -9.59 -8.96
C ALA A 236 19.19 -9.09 -10.40
N ARG A 237 18.23 -8.20 -10.68
CA ARG A 237 18.13 -7.40 -11.90
C ARG A 237 18.68 -5.99 -11.73
N SER A 238 18.74 -5.53 -10.48
CA SER A 238 19.30 -4.22 -10.14
C SER A 238 19.96 -4.34 -8.77
N VAL A 239 21.17 -3.84 -8.66
CA VAL A 239 21.92 -3.77 -7.40
C VAL A 239 22.35 -2.33 -7.19
N LEU A 240 22.16 -1.84 -5.97
CA LEU A 240 22.56 -0.51 -5.53
C LEU A 240 23.67 -0.66 -4.49
N LEU A 241 24.80 -0.04 -4.73
CA LEU A 241 25.85 0.18 -3.74
C LEU A 241 25.62 1.55 -3.12
N THR A 242 25.52 1.59 -1.79
CA THR A 242 25.33 2.82 -1.02
C THR A 242 26.47 2.97 -0.03
N GLY A 243 27.22 4.05 -0.10
CA GLY A 243 28.27 4.40 0.85
C GLY A 243 27.85 5.58 1.71
N PHE A 244 27.85 5.40 3.04
CA PHE A 244 27.60 6.47 4.01
C PHE A 244 28.96 7.10 4.37
N ARG A 245 29.11 8.37 4.07
CA ARG A 245 30.34 9.12 4.28
C ARG A 245 30.42 9.70 5.68
N THR A 246 31.62 10.04 6.12
CA THR A 246 31.90 10.65 7.43
C THR A 246 31.25 12.03 7.62
N ASP A 247 30.97 12.74 6.54
CA ASP A 247 30.29 14.05 6.55
C ASP A 247 28.75 13.95 6.62
N GLY A 248 28.21 12.72 6.70
CA GLY A 248 26.76 12.44 6.73
C GLY A 248 26.12 12.43 5.33
N THR A 249 26.87 12.65 4.27
CA THR A 249 26.37 12.51 2.90
C THR A 249 26.39 11.04 2.43
N VAL A 250 25.73 10.75 1.32
CA VAL A 250 25.58 9.40 0.79
C VAL A 250 26.08 9.35 -0.66
N ALA A 251 26.93 8.37 -0.96
CA ALA A 251 27.31 8.04 -2.32
C ALA A 251 26.49 6.84 -2.80
N GLU A 252 25.95 6.89 -4.00
CA GLU A 252 25.18 5.79 -4.58
C GLU A 252 25.67 5.43 -5.97
N LEU A 253 25.73 4.13 -6.23
CA LEU A 253 26.06 3.58 -7.54
C LEU A 253 25.13 2.41 -7.87
N ARG A 254 24.40 2.53 -8.98
CA ARG A 254 23.45 1.51 -9.42
C ARG A 254 23.93 0.79 -10.67
N VAL A 255 23.83 -0.53 -10.64
CA VAL A 255 24.04 -1.39 -11.80
C VAL A 255 22.78 -2.21 -12.10
N GLY A 256 22.49 -2.39 -13.39
CA GLY A 256 21.40 -3.21 -13.87
C GLY A 256 21.88 -4.38 -14.71
N THR A 257 21.15 -5.49 -14.70
CA THR A 257 21.43 -6.68 -15.50
C THR A 257 20.24 -6.97 -16.43
N GLY A 258 20.52 -7.41 -17.64
CA GLY A 258 19.47 -7.76 -18.63
C GLY A 258 18.65 -8.99 -18.25
N ARG A 259 19.17 -9.84 -17.36
CA ARG A 259 18.52 -11.04 -16.80
C ARG A 259 18.90 -11.18 -15.32
N PRO A 260 18.11 -11.91 -14.50
CA PRO A 260 18.46 -12.15 -13.11
C PRO A 260 19.82 -12.82 -12.96
N VAL A 261 20.68 -12.30 -12.09
CA VAL A 261 22.05 -12.77 -11.85
C VAL A 261 22.29 -12.93 -10.36
N SER A 262 22.96 -14.02 -9.96
CA SER A 262 23.42 -14.31 -8.60
C SER A 262 24.93 -14.61 -8.50
N TYR A 263 25.70 -14.23 -9.52
CA TYR A 263 27.15 -14.48 -9.57
C TYR A 263 27.94 -13.23 -9.15
N PRO A 264 28.71 -13.27 -8.03
CA PRO A 264 29.44 -12.12 -7.51
C PRO A 264 30.40 -11.51 -8.54
N ALA A 265 31.18 -12.33 -9.25
CA ALA A 265 32.19 -11.87 -10.22
C ALA A 265 31.56 -11.07 -11.38
N HIS A 266 30.36 -11.43 -11.82
CA HIS A 266 29.69 -10.69 -12.89
C HIS A 266 29.22 -9.32 -12.40
N LEU A 267 28.62 -9.26 -11.21
CA LEU A 267 28.17 -7.99 -10.60
C LEU A 267 29.36 -7.09 -10.28
N ALA A 268 30.44 -7.64 -9.71
CA ALA A 268 31.67 -6.90 -9.43
C ALA A 268 32.25 -6.24 -10.69
N ARG A 269 32.26 -6.94 -11.82
CA ARG A 269 32.70 -6.37 -13.09
C ARG A 269 31.87 -5.18 -13.51
N LEU A 270 30.53 -5.28 -13.42
CA LEU A 270 29.62 -4.19 -13.77
C LEU A 270 29.80 -2.96 -12.87
N PHE A 271 30.04 -3.19 -11.60
CA PHE A 271 30.33 -2.11 -10.67
C PHE A 271 31.67 -1.44 -10.99
N ARG A 272 32.75 -2.23 -11.23
CA ARG A 272 34.09 -1.68 -11.52
C ARG A 272 34.11 -0.81 -12.76
N GLU A 273 33.28 -1.10 -13.78
CA GLU A 273 33.14 -0.28 -14.98
C GLU A 273 32.54 1.13 -14.67
N LYS A 274 31.82 1.28 -13.56
CA LYS A 274 31.16 2.54 -13.16
C LYS A 274 31.71 3.14 -11.88
N LEU A 275 32.61 2.45 -11.19
CA LEU A 275 33.07 2.82 -9.86
C LEU A 275 33.85 4.16 -9.84
N ASP A 276 34.32 4.65 -11.00
CA ASP A 276 34.92 5.97 -11.12
C ASP A 276 33.96 7.13 -10.82
N GLY A 277 32.65 6.86 -10.91
CA GLY A 277 31.58 7.79 -10.50
C GLY A 277 31.20 7.69 -9.02
N PHE A 278 31.80 6.77 -8.28
CA PHE A 278 31.54 6.56 -6.86
C PHE A 278 32.65 7.24 -6.03
N ASP A 279 32.45 8.49 -5.70
CA ASP A 279 33.42 9.29 -4.96
C ASP A 279 33.31 9.05 -3.45
N PRO A 280 34.33 8.54 -2.76
CA PRO A 280 34.32 8.37 -1.32
C PRO A 280 34.58 9.65 -0.54
N GLU A 281 35.05 10.74 -1.20
CA GLU A 281 35.47 12.01 -0.56
C GLU A 281 36.34 11.79 0.68
N TYR A 282 35.81 12.12 1.88
CA TYR A 282 36.52 12.00 3.17
C TYR A 282 36.52 10.57 3.74
N GLY A 283 35.94 9.63 3.03
CA GLY A 283 35.87 8.21 3.41
C GLY A 283 34.47 7.71 3.74
N ILE A 284 34.27 6.42 3.52
CA ILE A 284 33.02 5.70 3.76
C ILE A 284 33.14 4.94 5.09
N GLU A 285 32.21 5.15 6.00
CA GLU A 285 32.13 4.45 7.29
C GLU A 285 31.25 3.20 7.24
N VAL A 286 30.27 3.18 6.31
CA VAL A 286 29.34 2.08 6.12
C VAL A 286 29.03 1.92 4.63
N ALA A 287 29.01 0.70 4.17
CA ALA A 287 28.58 0.36 2.80
C ALA A 287 27.56 -0.79 2.81
#